data_7fa660552e3df0f16b5d300e11e4e502
#
_entry.id   7fa660552e3df0f16b5d300e11e4e502
#
_cell.length_a   1.000
_cell.length_b   1.000
_cell.length_c   1.000
_cell.angle_alpha   90.00
_cell.angle_beta   90.00
_cell.angle_gamma   90.00
#
_symmetry.space_group_name_H-M   'P 1'
#
loop_
_entity.id
_entity.type
_entity.pdbx_description
1 polymer ?
#
loop_
_entity_poly.entity_id
_entity_poly.type
_entity_poly.pdbx_seq_one_letter_code
_entity_poly.pdbx_strand_id
1 'polypeptide(L)'
;GIRNAHYLENGAVDCEVLFEGETEFVPYTAMQDDSAPTGQHIWEELQNGKWGEIAPFTVTPELIAAAKDAKKREIEAWRTEQEAQPFTFEWNGHTWNAGTDSLARIYPVVMASKSDTARDVMTWGDADNQQVKMSMPELEELATAMAQAQVNRNDEIYRRQRQMKDVLDGLNNLADIRAF
;
A
#
# COMPACT_ATOMS: atom_id res chain seq x y z
N GLY A 1 40.72 2.08 -14.10
CA GLY A 1 39.89 1.99 -15.28
C GLY A 1 38.43 1.78 -14.93
N ILE A 2 37.55 2.09 -15.85
CA ILE A 2 36.10 1.92 -15.73
C ILE A 2 35.60 1.18 -16.96
N ARG A 3 34.73 0.19 -16.75
CA ARG A 3 34.13 -0.59 -17.84
C ARG A 3 32.68 -0.95 -17.54
N ASN A 4 31.97 -1.42 -18.57
CA ASN A 4 30.59 -1.90 -18.48
C ASN A 4 29.63 -0.85 -17.91
N ALA A 5 29.82 0.42 -18.26
CA ALA A 5 28.99 1.52 -17.79
C ALA A 5 27.63 1.52 -18.47
N HIS A 6 26.57 1.59 -17.67
CA HIS A 6 25.21 1.72 -18.18
C HIS A 6 24.35 2.54 -17.20
N TYR A 7 23.39 3.29 -17.78
CA TYR A 7 22.46 4.07 -16.98
C TYR A 7 21.44 3.19 -16.28
N LEU A 8 21.12 3.56 -15.04
CA LEU A 8 19.99 3.04 -14.28
C LEU A 8 18.75 3.91 -14.52
N GLU A 9 17.60 3.43 -14.11
CA GLU A 9 16.32 4.14 -14.23
C GLU A 9 16.35 5.55 -13.63
N ASN A 10 17.04 5.72 -12.52
CA ASN A 10 17.17 7.01 -11.81
C ASN A 10 18.23 7.95 -12.38
N GLY A 11 18.92 7.58 -13.46
CA GLY A 11 19.98 8.37 -14.06
C GLY A 11 21.37 8.13 -13.47
N ALA A 12 21.51 7.33 -12.42
CA ALA A 12 22.80 6.87 -11.93
C ALA A 12 23.46 5.93 -12.97
N VAL A 13 24.74 5.68 -12.84
CA VAL A 13 25.50 4.82 -13.75
C VAL A 13 26.10 3.67 -12.96
N ASP A 14 25.70 2.45 -13.28
CA ASP A 14 26.37 1.25 -12.83
C ASP A 14 27.56 0.95 -13.73
N CYS A 15 28.67 0.59 -13.13
CA CYS A 15 29.90 0.27 -13.82
C CYS A 15 30.77 -0.65 -12.97
N GLU A 16 31.89 -1.04 -13.57
CA GLU A 16 32.95 -1.75 -12.84
C GLU A 16 34.19 -0.88 -12.84
N VAL A 17 34.80 -0.71 -11.68
CA VAL A 17 35.96 0.18 -11.49
C VAL A 17 37.17 -0.63 -11.04
N LEU A 18 38.29 -0.37 -11.70
CA LEU A 18 39.61 -0.86 -11.26
C LEU A 18 40.32 0.32 -10.57
N PHE A 19 40.38 0.26 -9.25
CA PHE A 19 41.07 1.28 -8.46
C PHE A 19 42.57 1.10 -8.54
N GLU A 20 43.28 2.20 -8.33
CA GLU A 20 44.76 2.18 -8.33
C GLU A 20 45.30 1.22 -7.26
N GLY A 21 46.21 0.36 -7.66
CA GLY A 21 46.81 -0.66 -6.79
C GLY A 21 46.01 -1.95 -6.67
N GLU A 22 44.81 -1.99 -7.24
CA GLU A 22 43.99 -3.19 -7.28
C GLU A 22 44.19 -3.98 -8.58
N THR A 23 43.91 -5.30 -8.52
CA THR A 23 44.05 -6.20 -9.67
C THR A 23 42.73 -6.63 -10.25
N GLU A 24 41.63 -6.37 -9.55
CA GLU A 24 40.28 -6.78 -9.97
C GLU A 24 39.34 -5.58 -10.03
N PHE A 25 38.45 -5.61 -11.03
CA PHE A 25 37.35 -4.65 -11.11
C PHE A 25 36.30 -4.96 -10.05
N VAL A 26 35.77 -3.90 -9.44
CA VAL A 26 34.69 -3.99 -8.46
C VAL A 26 33.46 -3.26 -8.94
N PRO A 27 32.25 -3.74 -8.59
CA PRO A 27 31.02 -3.03 -8.91
C PRO A 27 30.98 -1.65 -8.26
N TYR A 28 30.47 -0.66 -8.98
CA TYR A 28 30.35 0.71 -8.48
C TYR A 28 29.13 1.38 -9.12
N THR A 29 28.38 2.13 -8.32
CA THR A 29 27.28 2.97 -8.79
C THR A 29 27.65 4.43 -8.64
N ALA A 30 27.85 5.12 -9.76
CA ALA A 30 28.19 6.53 -9.79
C ALA A 30 26.92 7.40 -9.84
N MET A 31 26.93 8.49 -9.07
CA MET A 31 25.81 9.43 -8.97
C MET A 31 26.30 10.86 -9.19
N GLN A 32 25.47 11.68 -9.82
CA GLN A 32 25.79 13.09 -10.06
C GLN A 32 26.00 13.88 -8.77
N ASP A 33 25.23 13.55 -7.74
CA ASP A 33 25.20 14.25 -6.44
C ASP A 33 26.05 13.60 -5.35
N ASP A 34 27.02 12.76 -5.74
CA ASP A 34 27.91 12.12 -4.78
C ASP A 34 28.72 13.18 -4.00
N SER A 35 28.70 13.07 -2.69
CA SER A 35 29.43 13.98 -1.80
C SER A 35 30.93 13.62 -1.64
N ALA A 36 31.32 12.40 -2.00
CA ALA A 36 32.68 11.92 -1.89
C ALA A 36 33.51 12.31 -3.12
N PRO A 37 34.77 12.81 -2.94
CA PRO A 37 35.64 13.20 -4.07
C PRO A 37 35.86 12.07 -5.08
N THR A 38 36.07 10.85 -4.60
CA THR A 38 36.27 9.68 -5.48
C THR A 38 35.05 9.44 -6.37
N GLY A 39 33.87 9.49 -5.81
CA GLY A 39 32.61 9.29 -6.55
C GLY A 39 32.36 10.42 -7.56
N GLN A 40 32.64 11.68 -7.17
CA GLN A 40 32.54 12.82 -8.08
C GLN A 40 33.50 12.67 -9.27
N HIS A 41 34.71 12.23 -9.01
CA HIS A 41 35.70 12.01 -10.06
C HIS A 41 35.31 10.91 -11.04
N ILE A 42 34.79 9.79 -10.54
CA ILE A 42 34.28 8.69 -11.37
C ILE A 42 33.12 9.19 -12.24
N TRP A 43 32.18 9.94 -11.67
CA TRP A 43 31.06 10.51 -12.41
C TRP A 43 31.54 11.44 -13.54
N GLU A 44 32.48 12.33 -13.24
CA GLU A 44 33.04 13.24 -14.25
C GLU A 44 33.75 12.51 -15.39
N GLU A 45 34.55 11.50 -15.09
CA GLU A 45 35.23 10.69 -16.10
C GLU A 45 34.22 9.91 -16.99
N LEU A 46 33.14 9.39 -16.39
CA LEU A 46 32.08 8.74 -17.13
C LEU A 46 31.38 9.72 -18.09
N GLN A 47 31.03 10.92 -17.60
CA GLN A 47 30.29 11.91 -18.37
C GLN A 47 31.12 12.54 -19.50
N ASN A 48 32.44 12.67 -19.32
CA ASN A 48 33.30 13.24 -20.35
C ASN A 48 33.72 12.27 -21.45
N GLY A 49 33.30 11.02 -21.38
CA GLY A 49 33.54 10.02 -22.39
C GLY A 49 34.92 9.36 -22.34
N LYS A 50 35.70 9.58 -21.29
CA LYS A 50 37.05 9.00 -21.12
C LYS A 50 37.07 7.47 -21.28
N TRP A 51 36.01 6.81 -20.82
CA TRP A 51 35.89 5.34 -20.83
C TRP A 51 34.89 4.81 -21.87
N GLY A 52 34.50 5.65 -22.82
CA GLY A 52 33.54 5.32 -23.87
C GLY A 52 32.12 5.78 -23.56
N GLU A 53 31.19 5.35 -24.38
CA GLU A 53 29.79 5.68 -24.20
C GLU A 53 29.18 4.90 -23.05
N ILE A 54 28.31 5.57 -22.32
CA ILE A 54 27.48 4.93 -21.27
C ILE A 54 26.27 4.31 -21.97
N ALA A 55 26.06 3.00 -21.79
CA ALA A 55 24.92 2.33 -22.38
C ALA A 55 23.59 2.89 -21.80
N PRO A 56 22.56 3.08 -22.64
CA PRO A 56 21.29 3.59 -22.14
C PRO A 56 20.60 2.59 -21.20
N PHE A 57 19.71 3.12 -20.36
CA PHE A 57 18.85 2.27 -19.54
C PHE A 57 17.90 1.46 -20.44
N THR A 58 17.85 0.15 -20.21
CA THR A 58 17.01 -0.77 -20.99
C THR A 58 15.92 -1.36 -20.10
N VAL A 59 14.67 -1.20 -20.52
CA VAL A 59 13.53 -1.82 -19.88
C VAL A 59 13.43 -3.28 -20.33
N THR A 60 13.44 -4.20 -19.39
CA THR A 60 13.32 -5.64 -19.66
C THR A 60 11.95 -6.16 -19.21
N PRO A 61 11.47 -7.31 -19.75
CA PRO A 61 10.24 -7.93 -19.27
C PRO A 61 10.28 -8.23 -17.76
N GLU A 62 11.44 -8.60 -17.23
CA GLU A 62 11.63 -8.87 -15.79
C GLU A 62 11.44 -7.61 -14.96
N LEU A 63 11.91 -6.47 -15.44
CA LEU A 63 11.73 -5.19 -14.78
C LEU A 63 10.26 -4.76 -14.78
N ILE A 64 9.55 -4.95 -15.88
CA ILE A 64 8.11 -4.71 -15.99
C ILE A 64 7.35 -5.58 -14.97
N ALA A 65 7.65 -6.88 -14.92
CA ALA A 65 7.01 -7.82 -13.98
C ALA A 65 7.27 -7.41 -12.52
N ALA A 66 8.50 -7.06 -12.18
CA ALA A 66 8.86 -6.61 -10.82
C ALA A 66 8.13 -5.31 -10.44
N ALA A 67 7.99 -4.37 -11.38
CA ALA A 67 7.27 -3.13 -11.16
C ALA A 67 5.78 -3.38 -10.91
N LYS A 68 5.16 -4.28 -11.68
CA LYS A 68 3.76 -4.69 -11.48
C LYS A 68 3.58 -5.38 -10.12
N ASP A 69 4.47 -6.28 -9.74
CA ASP A 69 4.41 -6.97 -8.45
C ASP A 69 4.51 -5.99 -7.27
N ALA A 70 5.39 -4.98 -7.39
CA ALA A 70 5.49 -3.93 -6.37
C ALA A 70 4.18 -3.14 -6.24
N LYS A 71 3.54 -2.79 -7.36
CA LYS A 71 2.25 -2.09 -7.35
C LYS A 71 1.11 -2.98 -6.80
N LYS A 72 1.12 -4.27 -7.10
CA LYS A 72 0.15 -5.22 -6.52
C LYS A 72 0.26 -5.27 -5.00
N ARG A 73 1.47 -5.24 -4.46
CA ARG A 73 1.68 -5.16 -3.00
C ARG A 73 1.14 -3.85 -2.41
N GLU A 74 1.32 -2.74 -3.10
CA GLU A 74 0.75 -1.45 -2.68
C GLU A 74 -0.79 -1.49 -2.67
N ILE A 75 -1.40 -2.11 -3.68
CA ILE A 75 -2.86 -2.28 -3.76
C ILE A 75 -3.37 -3.17 -2.61
N GLU A 76 -2.66 -4.24 -2.28
CA GLU A 76 -3.02 -5.12 -1.16
C GLU A 76 -2.90 -4.41 0.19
N ALA A 77 -1.85 -3.61 0.39
CA ALA A 77 -1.68 -2.78 1.58
C ALA A 77 -2.80 -1.73 1.69
N TRP A 78 -3.18 -1.10 0.58
CA TRP A 78 -4.32 -0.18 0.51
C TRP A 78 -5.61 -0.87 0.95
N ARG A 79 -5.88 -2.08 0.45
CA ARG A 79 -7.07 -2.86 0.84
C ARG A 79 -7.12 -3.10 2.35
N THR A 80 -6.02 -3.57 2.92
CA THR A 80 -5.92 -3.85 4.36
C THR A 80 -6.18 -2.58 5.17
N GLU A 81 -5.60 -1.47 4.75
CA GLU A 81 -5.80 -0.17 5.39
C GLU A 81 -7.27 0.27 5.31
N GLN A 82 -7.89 0.16 4.13
CA GLN A 82 -9.29 0.54 3.94
C GLN A 82 -10.25 -0.34 4.75
N GLU A 83 -10.01 -1.63 4.82
CA GLU A 83 -10.83 -2.56 5.61
C GLU A 83 -10.75 -2.27 7.12
N ALA A 84 -9.63 -1.73 7.59
CA ALA A 84 -9.42 -1.37 9.00
C ALA A 84 -9.99 0.00 9.38
N GLN A 85 -10.35 0.84 8.40
CA GLN A 85 -10.84 2.20 8.67
C GLN A 85 -12.21 2.17 9.37
N PRO A 86 -12.41 2.97 10.43
CA PRO A 86 -13.73 3.19 10.98
C PRO A 86 -14.58 3.98 9.98
N PHE A 87 -15.88 3.74 10.01
CA PHE A 87 -16.84 4.47 9.18
C PHE A 87 -18.17 4.58 9.93
N THR A 88 -19.14 5.23 9.33
CA THR A 88 -20.47 5.38 9.89
C THR A 88 -21.52 4.84 8.94
N PHE A 89 -22.68 4.51 9.48
CA PHE A 89 -23.85 4.09 8.69
C PHE A 89 -25.13 4.59 9.34
N GLU A 90 -26.16 4.75 8.53
CA GLU A 90 -27.48 5.18 8.98
C GLU A 90 -28.34 3.96 9.31
N TRP A 91 -28.99 3.98 10.45
CA TRP A 91 -29.92 2.96 10.85
C TRP A 91 -30.92 3.53 11.87
N ASN A 92 -32.21 3.27 11.66
CA ASN A 92 -33.27 3.64 12.57
C ASN A 92 -33.26 5.13 13.01
N GLY A 93 -33.01 6.03 12.05
CA GLY A 93 -33.00 7.46 12.29
C GLY A 93 -31.76 8.03 12.97
N HIS A 94 -30.75 7.23 13.20
CA HIS A 94 -29.48 7.62 13.81
C HIS A 94 -28.30 7.27 12.92
N THR A 95 -27.20 7.99 13.10
CA THR A 95 -25.89 7.65 12.56
C THR A 95 -25.11 6.84 13.57
N TRP A 96 -24.58 5.70 13.19
CA TRP A 96 -23.87 4.78 14.07
C TRP A 96 -22.43 4.60 13.62
N ASN A 97 -21.53 4.45 14.58
CA ASN A 97 -20.16 4.05 14.29
C ASN A 97 -20.10 2.60 13.86
N ALA A 98 -19.26 2.33 12.87
CA ALA A 98 -18.99 1.00 12.33
C ALA A 98 -17.50 0.79 12.16
N GLY A 99 -17.13 -0.40 11.73
CA GLY A 99 -15.77 -0.85 11.61
C GLY A 99 -15.45 -1.96 12.59
N THR A 100 -14.24 -2.50 12.53
CA THR A 100 -13.85 -3.66 13.33
C THR A 100 -13.93 -3.41 14.83
N ASP A 101 -13.54 -2.22 15.28
CA ASP A 101 -13.60 -1.85 16.71
C ASP A 101 -15.04 -1.75 17.21
N SER A 102 -15.93 -1.15 16.42
CA SER A 102 -17.34 -1.05 16.77
C SER A 102 -18.01 -2.42 16.84
N LEU A 103 -17.71 -3.30 15.91
CA LEU A 103 -18.19 -4.69 15.92
C LEU A 103 -17.67 -5.44 17.16
N ALA A 104 -16.40 -5.24 17.50
CA ALA A 104 -15.78 -5.87 18.68
C ALA A 104 -16.42 -5.42 19.99
N ARG A 105 -17.03 -4.23 20.04
CA ARG A 105 -17.75 -3.73 21.23
C ARG A 105 -19.17 -4.27 21.32
N ILE A 106 -19.88 -4.37 20.20
CA ILE A 106 -21.29 -4.73 20.21
C ILE A 106 -21.51 -6.25 20.30
N TYR A 107 -20.69 -7.06 19.68
CA TYR A 107 -20.85 -8.51 19.65
C TYR A 107 -20.85 -9.17 21.03
N PRO A 108 -19.93 -8.84 21.96
CA PRO A 108 -19.99 -9.42 23.30
C PRO A 108 -21.30 -9.12 24.03
N VAL A 109 -21.85 -7.92 23.81
CA VAL A 109 -23.13 -7.52 24.43
C VAL A 109 -24.28 -8.34 23.86
N VAL A 110 -24.32 -8.53 22.55
CA VAL A 110 -25.32 -9.37 21.87
C VAL A 110 -25.20 -10.82 22.32
N MET A 111 -24.01 -11.36 22.45
CA MET A 111 -23.78 -12.71 22.95
C MET A 111 -24.26 -12.86 24.39
N ALA A 112 -23.97 -11.88 25.23
CA ALA A 112 -24.44 -11.86 26.63
C ALA A 112 -25.96 -11.73 26.74
N SER A 113 -26.64 -11.14 25.74
CA SER A 113 -28.09 -11.00 25.70
C SER A 113 -28.83 -12.34 25.68
N LYS A 114 -28.13 -13.39 25.27
CA LYS A 114 -28.67 -14.77 25.23
C LYS A 114 -28.63 -15.47 26.61
N SER A 115 -28.03 -14.83 27.60
CA SER A 115 -28.00 -15.32 28.99
C SER A 115 -29.31 -15.04 29.71
N ASP A 116 -29.68 -15.92 30.67
CA ASP A 116 -30.85 -15.73 31.55
C ASP A 116 -30.71 -14.50 32.45
N THR A 117 -29.49 -13.99 32.61
CA THR A 117 -29.20 -12.79 33.42
C THR A 117 -29.11 -11.52 32.59
N ALA A 118 -29.41 -11.59 31.30
CA ALA A 118 -29.33 -10.45 30.39
C ALA A 118 -30.36 -9.36 30.78
N ARG A 119 -30.00 -8.10 30.54
CA ARG A 119 -30.88 -6.95 30.74
C ARG A 119 -31.88 -6.84 29.58
N ASP A 120 -33.12 -6.53 29.91
CA ASP A 120 -34.18 -6.35 28.91
C ASP A 120 -34.02 -5.07 28.06
N VAL A 121 -33.44 -4.04 28.66
CA VAL A 121 -33.20 -2.72 28.04
C VAL A 121 -31.80 -2.26 28.32
N MET A 122 -31.13 -1.72 27.31
CA MET A 122 -29.85 -1.10 27.50
C MET A 122 -29.75 0.21 26.71
N THR A 123 -28.76 1.00 27.05
CA THR A 123 -28.45 2.24 26.33
C THR A 123 -27.21 2.03 25.47
N TRP A 124 -27.29 2.46 24.23
CA TRP A 124 -26.17 2.39 23.30
C TRP A 124 -25.90 3.77 22.71
N GLY A 125 -24.64 4.18 22.63
CA GLY A 125 -24.26 5.47 22.07
C GLY A 125 -24.22 5.46 20.55
N ASP A 126 -24.84 6.45 19.91
CA ASP A 126 -24.69 6.66 18.48
C ASP A 126 -23.41 7.44 18.14
N ALA A 127 -23.18 7.73 16.85
CA ALA A 127 -21.99 8.45 16.38
C ALA A 127 -21.92 9.89 16.87
N ASP A 128 -23.07 10.48 17.25
CA ASP A 128 -23.19 11.84 17.76
C ASP A 128 -23.20 11.90 19.29
N ASN A 129 -22.78 10.82 19.95
CA ASN A 129 -22.75 10.64 21.41
C ASN A 129 -24.14 10.73 22.08
N GLN A 130 -25.21 10.52 21.34
CA GLN A 130 -26.53 10.40 21.88
C GLN A 130 -26.75 8.99 22.44
N GLN A 131 -27.30 8.91 23.65
CA GLN A 131 -27.60 7.64 24.28
C GLN A 131 -28.99 7.19 23.86
N VAL A 132 -29.06 6.06 23.16
CA VAL A 132 -30.31 5.52 22.63
C VAL A 132 -30.70 4.31 23.45
N LYS A 133 -31.91 4.31 24.01
CA LYS A 133 -32.46 3.16 24.73
C LYS A 133 -32.92 2.13 23.74
N MET A 134 -32.49 0.90 23.95
CA MET A 134 -32.82 -0.23 23.07
C MET A 134 -33.19 -1.45 23.89
N SER A 135 -34.17 -2.21 23.36
CA SER A 135 -34.39 -3.58 23.83
C SER A 135 -33.25 -4.48 23.30
N MET A 136 -33.10 -5.65 23.87
CA MET A 136 -32.11 -6.62 23.39
C MET A 136 -32.35 -7.04 21.92
N PRO A 137 -33.60 -7.31 21.50
CA PRO A 137 -33.85 -7.55 20.08
C PRO A 137 -33.46 -6.39 19.16
N GLU A 138 -33.68 -5.13 19.57
CA GLU A 138 -33.26 -3.96 18.80
C GLU A 138 -31.73 -3.86 18.72
N LEU A 139 -31.03 -4.17 19.82
CA LEU A 139 -29.56 -4.19 19.82
C LEU A 139 -29.01 -5.28 18.89
N GLU A 140 -29.65 -6.45 18.86
CA GLU A 140 -29.29 -7.52 17.91
C GLU A 140 -29.50 -7.08 16.45
N GLU A 141 -30.59 -6.36 16.18
CA GLU A 141 -30.85 -5.78 14.85
C GLU A 141 -29.79 -4.74 14.47
N LEU A 142 -29.38 -3.88 15.43
CA LEU A 142 -28.30 -2.92 15.20
C LEU A 142 -26.99 -3.65 14.88
N ALA A 143 -26.64 -4.68 15.65
CA ALA A 143 -25.45 -5.48 15.41
C ALA A 143 -25.46 -6.14 14.04
N THR A 144 -26.61 -6.67 13.61
CA THR A 144 -26.79 -7.24 12.28
C THR A 144 -26.62 -6.19 11.18
N ALA A 145 -27.22 -5.01 11.37
CA ALA A 145 -27.08 -3.89 10.43
C ALA A 145 -25.64 -3.42 10.33
N MET A 146 -24.94 -3.34 11.45
CA MET A 146 -23.52 -2.98 11.51
C MET A 146 -22.64 -4.00 10.79
N ALA A 147 -22.88 -5.28 11.02
CA ALA A 147 -22.18 -6.36 10.32
C ALA A 147 -22.44 -6.31 8.81
N GLN A 148 -23.69 -6.07 8.40
CA GLN A 148 -24.04 -5.94 6.99
C GLN A 148 -23.36 -4.72 6.35
N ALA A 149 -23.30 -3.60 7.06
CA ALA A 149 -22.58 -2.41 6.59
C ALA A 149 -21.10 -2.71 6.35
N GLN A 150 -20.48 -3.48 7.25
CA GLN A 150 -19.08 -3.91 7.09
C GLN A 150 -18.89 -4.81 5.86
N VAL A 151 -19.78 -5.79 5.68
CA VAL A 151 -19.74 -6.68 4.52
C VAL A 151 -19.88 -5.88 3.22
N ASN A 152 -20.80 -4.94 3.16
CA ASN A 152 -21.01 -4.10 1.99
C ASN A 152 -19.78 -3.23 1.68
N ARG A 153 -19.18 -2.66 2.70
CA ARG A 153 -17.97 -1.85 2.55
C ARG A 153 -16.79 -2.70 2.06
N ASN A 154 -16.60 -3.87 2.64
CA ASN A 154 -15.52 -4.78 2.24
C ASN A 154 -15.70 -5.26 0.80
N ASP A 155 -16.93 -5.46 0.37
CA ASP A 155 -17.25 -5.83 -1.01
C ASP A 155 -16.90 -4.70 -2.00
N GLU A 156 -17.21 -3.45 -1.67
CA GLU A 156 -16.82 -2.29 -2.47
C GLU A 156 -15.31 -2.15 -2.56
N ILE A 157 -14.60 -2.32 -1.44
CA ILE A 157 -13.13 -2.29 -1.40
C ILE A 157 -12.55 -3.40 -2.29
N TYR A 158 -13.09 -4.60 -2.20
CA TYR A 158 -12.67 -5.73 -3.03
C TYR A 158 -12.86 -5.46 -4.52
N ARG A 159 -14.03 -4.93 -4.91
CA ARG A 159 -14.29 -4.57 -6.31
C ARG A 159 -13.30 -3.53 -6.83
N ARG A 160 -13.00 -2.52 -6.01
CA ARG A 160 -12.01 -1.49 -6.37
C ARG A 160 -10.61 -2.08 -6.50
N GLN A 161 -10.22 -2.97 -5.60
CA GLN A 161 -8.97 -3.71 -5.69
C GLN A 161 -8.88 -4.48 -7.02
N ARG A 162 -9.93 -5.18 -7.39
CA ARG A 162 -9.99 -5.93 -8.65
C ARG A 162 -9.84 -5.01 -9.86
N GLN A 163 -10.54 -3.88 -9.87
CA GLN A 163 -10.43 -2.90 -10.95
C GLN A 163 -9.00 -2.36 -11.08
N MET A 164 -8.36 -2.02 -9.97
CA MET A 164 -6.98 -1.53 -9.99
C MET A 164 -6.00 -2.59 -10.51
N LYS A 165 -6.14 -3.83 -10.09
CA LYS A 165 -5.31 -4.94 -10.57
C LYS A 165 -5.52 -5.21 -12.06
N ASP A 166 -6.75 -5.15 -12.54
CA ASP A 166 -7.08 -5.35 -13.95
C ASP A 166 -6.47 -4.24 -14.83
N VAL A 167 -6.55 -2.98 -14.40
CA VAL A 167 -5.92 -1.85 -15.09
C VAL A 167 -4.39 -2.03 -15.12
N LEU A 168 -3.81 -2.37 -13.98
CA LEU A 168 -2.37 -2.60 -13.87
C LEU A 168 -1.87 -3.71 -14.80
N ASP A 169 -2.60 -4.83 -14.87
CA ASP A 169 -2.25 -5.96 -15.72
C ASP A 169 -2.25 -5.60 -17.21
N GLY A 170 -3.06 -4.61 -17.61
CA GLY A 170 -3.12 -4.11 -18.99
C GLY A 170 -2.02 -3.12 -19.36
N LEU A 171 -1.23 -2.64 -18.39
CA LEU A 171 -0.16 -1.68 -18.66
C LEU A 171 1.09 -2.40 -19.16
N ASN A 172 1.72 -1.86 -20.21
CA ASN A 172 2.90 -2.44 -20.85
C ASN A 172 4.13 -1.54 -20.79
N ASN A 173 3.97 -0.32 -20.31
CA ASN A 173 5.01 0.70 -20.25
C ASN A 173 5.45 0.93 -18.82
N LEU A 174 6.77 0.90 -18.57
CA LEU A 174 7.30 1.05 -17.22
C LEU A 174 6.90 2.39 -16.58
N ALA A 175 6.94 3.48 -17.35
CA ALA A 175 6.56 4.80 -16.83
C ALA A 175 5.10 4.83 -16.40
N ASP A 176 4.19 4.21 -17.16
CA ASP A 176 2.76 4.12 -16.82
C ASP A 176 2.54 3.27 -15.56
N ILE A 177 3.29 2.19 -15.41
CA ILE A 177 3.23 1.34 -14.20
C ILE A 177 3.71 2.11 -12.98
N ARG A 178 4.82 2.83 -13.09
CA ARG A 178 5.36 3.65 -11.99
C ARG A 178 4.42 4.78 -11.58
N ALA A 179 3.70 5.35 -12.56
CA ALA A 179 2.74 6.44 -12.34
C ALA A 179 1.37 5.99 -11.83
N PHE A 180 1.12 4.69 -11.84
CA PHE A 180 -0.16 4.10 -11.46
C PHE A 180 -0.54 4.34 -9.98
#